data_d2b003d45bb3fa21c65a8a921e7dd49d
#
_entry.id   d2b003d45bb3fa21c65a8a921e7dd49d
#
_cell.length_a   1.000
_cell.length_b   1.000
_cell.length_c   1.000
_cell.angle_alpha   90.00
_cell.angle_beta   90.00
_cell.angle_gamma   90.00
#
_symmetry.space_group_name_H-M   'P 1'
#
loop_
_entity.id
_entity.type
_entity.pdbx_description
1 polymer ?
#
loop_
_entity_poly.entity_id
_entity_poly.type
_entity_poly.pdbx_seq_one_letter_code
_entity_poly.pdbx_strand_id
1 'polypeptide(L)'
;MRQCILIADDATLNRMLIKQILMKSLTDVVFEEAVNGNEVMKKVATKAIDLIILDLIMPEMDGYETLKRLKRHSKYSIIPVIVNSSIDDIHSIENTLKDGAIDYFIKPLSPDDMNIILPLKVKNALLVHQQNKVIAELNRQIQEELKNANAFVNIMLPKSDDFKAVETFIKYQPSMGIGGDFFDCVEKNNRIYFMVADVTGHGIAAGMASSMVKILFRKGIENLSLKPHEILEGMNRSIFEYFDFAGDDNYFVFTAFLGMIEGETLYYANAGQPYPIIYRDASKSLFEVNQNGFLMGMIEDVTFETEAIPLDAGDSIFLYTDGLFCTGEAADFAGWTEVYEISNNLKGVWYENPSEFLDEILYVFQLIHKSRKTFFTDDVAMMIIRLKR
;
A
#
# COMPACT_ATOMS: atom_id res chain seq x y z
N MET A 1 -12.48 12.34 -28.20
CA MET A 1 -11.32 12.99 -28.87
C MET A 1 -10.99 12.21 -30.12
N ARG A 2 -10.64 12.88 -31.21
CA ARG A 2 -10.20 12.19 -32.42
C ARG A 2 -8.86 11.51 -32.19
N GLN A 3 -8.72 10.26 -32.60
CA GLN A 3 -7.46 9.50 -32.48
C GLN A 3 -6.47 9.91 -33.59
N CYS A 4 -5.20 10.05 -33.26
CA CYS A 4 -4.16 10.48 -34.20
C CYS A 4 -3.24 9.31 -34.58
N ILE A 5 -3.22 8.97 -35.87
CA ILE A 5 -2.36 7.93 -36.43
C ILE A 5 -1.21 8.62 -37.18
N LEU A 6 0.03 8.30 -36.80
CA LEU A 6 1.23 8.75 -37.51
C LEU A 6 1.67 7.65 -38.50
N ILE A 7 1.73 8.01 -39.76
CA ILE A 7 2.24 7.11 -40.83
C ILE A 7 3.64 7.57 -41.19
N ALA A 8 4.63 6.72 -40.95
CA ALA A 8 6.03 6.97 -41.23
C ALA A 8 6.53 6.02 -42.35
N ASP A 9 6.83 6.58 -43.51
CA ASP A 9 7.31 5.88 -44.71
C ASP A 9 7.94 6.93 -45.61
N ASP A 10 9.08 6.69 -46.22
CA ASP A 10 9.75 7.65 -47.10
C ASP A 10 8.99 7.89 -48.42
N ALA A 11 8.31 6.83 -48.92
CA ALA A 11 7.53 6.88 -50.14
C ALA A 11 6.16 7.52 -49.94
N THR A 12 5.93 8.68 -50.58
CA THR A 12 4.64 9.41 -50.51
C THR A 12 3.46 8.54 -50.93
N LEU A 13 3.66 7.67 -51.92
CA LEU A 13 2.60 6.80 -52.45
C LEU A 13 2.13 5.82 -51.34
N ASN A 14 3.04 5.22 -50.57
CA ASN A 14 2.72 4.30 -49.50
C ASN A 14 1.91 5.02 -48.40
N ARG A 15 2.35 6.20 -47.97
CA ARG A 15 1.62 7.00 -46.96
C ARG A 15 0.21 7.31 -47.41
N MET A 16 0.04 7.77 -48.72
CA MET A 16 -1.28 8.08 -49.28
C MET A 16 -2.18 6.83 -49.34
N LEU A 17 -1.64 5.68 -49.75
CA LEU A 17 -2.37 4.43 -49.86
C LEU A 17 -2.89 3.97 -48.50
N ILE A 18 -2.01 3.87 -47.46
CA ILE A 18 -2.37 3.49 -46.11
C ILE A 18 -3.45 4.44 -45.57
N LYS A 19 -3.26 5.74 -45.72
CA LYS A 19 -4.22 6.76 -45.30
C LYS A 19 -5.59 6.58 -45.96
N GLN A 20 -5.65 6.37 -47.26
CA GLN A 20 -6.91 6.15 -47.99
C GLN A 20 -7.66 4.92 -47.52
N ILE A 21 -6.94 3.82 -47.28
CA ILE A 21 -7.51 2.55 -46.79
C ILE A 21 -8.13 2.77 -45.41
N LEU A 22 -7.37 3.38 -44.49
CA LEU A 22 -7.82 3.61 -43.13
C LEU A 22 -8.96 4.63 -43.03
N MET A 23 -8.97 5.67 -43.86
CA MET A 23 -10.08 6.64 -43.96
C MET A 23 -11.41 6.01 -44.39
N LYS A 24 -11.41 4.92 -45.14
CA LYS A 24 -12.63 4.19 -45.52
C LYS A 24 -13.21 3.35 -44.37
N SER A 25 -12.35 2.92 -43.46
CA SER A 25 -12.70 1.90 -42.43
C SER A 25 -12.76 2.45 -41.01
N LEU A 26 -12.18 3.61 -40.74
CA LEU A 26 -12.12 4.24 -39.43
C LEU A 26 -12.83 5.59 -39.45
N THR A 27 -13.66 5.81 -38.46
CA THR A 27 -14.29 7.11 -38.18
C THR A 27 -13.52 7.82 -37.07
N ASP A 28 -13.58 9.15 -37.05
CA ASP A 28 -12.98 10.00 -35.99
C ASP A 28 -11.46 9.85 -35.79
N VAL A 29 -10.72 9.60 -36.87
CA VAL A 29 -9.25 9.58 -36.90
C VAL A 29 -8.69 10.79 -37.63
N VAL A 30 -7.52 11.26 -37.20
CA VAL A 30 -6.68 12.21 -37.89
C VAL A 30 -5.34 11.58 -38.23
N PHE A 31 -4.71 12.00 -39.31
CA PHE A 31 -3.46 11.42 -39.77
C PHE A 31 -2.35 12.45 -39.75
N GLU A 32 -1.20 12.01 -39.25
CA GLU A 32 0.08 12.71 -39.39
C GLU A 32 1.01 11.86 -40.27
N GLU A 33 1.95 12.51 -40.93
CA GLU A 33 2.87 11.82 -41.85
C GLU A 33 4.31 12.18 -41.49
N ALA A 34 5.23 11.23 -41.59
CA ALA A 34 6.66 11.42 -41.41
C ALA A 34 7.41 10.70 -42.52
N VAL A 35 8.54 11.26 -42.96
CA VAL A 35 9.35 10.70 -44.05
C VAL A 35 10.61 9.96 -43.54
N ASN A 36 10.91 10.10 -42.26
CA ASN A 36 12.03 9.44 -41.57
C ASN A 36 11.81 9.41 -40.06
N GLY A 37 12.69 8.71 -39.34
CA GLY A 37 12.60 8.57 -37.88
C GLY A 37 12.81 9.89 -37.12
N ASN A 38 13.57 10.83 -37.62
CA ASN A 38 13.76 12.13 -37.00
C ASN A 38 12.43 12.91 -36.94
N GLU A 39 11.65 12.87 -38.01
CA GLU A 39 10.31 13.49 -38.05
C GLU A 39 9.33 12.77 -37.12
N VAL A 40 9.40 11.42 -37.03
CA VAL A 40 8.61 10.65 -36.06
C VAL A 40 8.90 11.16 -34.65
N MET A 41 10.16 11.22 -34.22
CA MET A 41 10.53 11.69 -32.88
C MET A 41 10.09 13.12 -32.61
N LYS A 42 10.20 14.03 -33.61
CA LYS A 42 9.73 15.40 -33.49
C LYS A 42 8.21 15.47 -33.30
N LYS A 43 7.45 14.64 -34.04
CA LYS A 43 5.98 14.65 -33.96
C LYS A 43 5.45 14.08 -32.66
N VAL A 44 6.00 12.96 -32.15
CA VAL A 44 5.59 12.42 -30.85
C VAL A 44 5.95 13.33 -29.68
N ALA A 45 6.95 14.23 -29.85
CA ALA A 45 7.29 15.22 -28.84
C ALA A 45 6.30 16.40 -28.80
N THR A 46 5.66 16.73 -29.92
CA THR A 46 4.83 17.93 -30.07
C THR A 46 3.34 17.66 -30.22
N LYS A 47 2.95 16.44 -30.52
CA LYS A 47 1.56 16.02 -30.78
C LYS A 47 1.21 14.78 -29.98
N ALA A 48 -0.07 14.65 -29.63
CA ALA A 48 -0.60 13.42 -29.05
C ALA A 48 -0.82 12.40 -30.19
N ILE A 49 0.02 11.38 -30.26
CA ILE A 49 -0.07 10.28 -31.24
C ILE A 49 -0.62 9.04 -30.52
N ASP A 50 -1.63 8.41 -31.13
CA ASP A 50 -2.29 7.23 -30.56
C ASP A 50 -1.83 5.92 -31.20
N LEU A 51 -1.26 5.97 -32.39
CA LEU A 51 -0.68 4.82 -33.12
C LEU A 51 0.37 5.30 -34.11
N ILE A 52 1.42 4.51 -34.30
CA ILE A 52 2.42 4.72 -35.34
C ILE A 52 2.41 3.51 -36.28
N ILE A 53 2.29 3.77 -37.58
CA ILE A 53 2.59 2.81 -38.64
C ILE A 53 3.97 3.18 -39.17
N LEU A 54 4.95 2.28 -39.03
CA LEU A 54 6.36 2.58 -39.16
C LEU A 54 7.01 1.70 -40.22
N ASP A 55 7.51 2.31 -41.29
CA ASP A 55 8.43 1.61 -42.21
C ASP A 55 9.80 1.43 -41.54
N LEU A 56 10.41 0.28 -41.79
CA LEU A 56 11.75 -0.05 -41.29
C LEU A 56 12.86 0.59 -42.10
N ILE A 57 12.66 0.79 -43.40
CA ILE A 57 13.67 1.31 -44.32
C ILE A 57 13.31 2.75 -44.67
N MET A 58 13.98 3.68 -44.03
CA MET A 58 13.83 5.13 -44.24
C MET A 58 15.19 5.82 -44.23
N PRO A 59 15.34 6.98 -44.90
CA PRO A 59 16.57 7.75 -44.88
C PRO A 59 16.81 8.41 -43.51
N GLU A 60 18.04 8.84 -43.23
CA GLU A 60 18.53 9.55 -42.03
C GLU A 60 18.44 8.71 -40.75
N MET A 61 17.28 8.44 -40.27
CA MET A 61 17.00 7.54 -39.15
C MET A 61 15.99 6.49 -39.61
N ASP A 62 16.42 5.24 -39.62
CA ASP A 62 15.60 4.11 -40.02
C ASP A 62 14.52 3.75 -38.96
N GLY A 63 13.63 2.81 -39.35
CA GLY A 63 12.54 2.40 -38.44
C GLY A 63 13.00 1.55 -37.27
N TYR A 64 14.10 0.80 -37.38
CA TYR A 64 14.64 0.01 -36.28
C TYR A 64 15.14 0.91 -35.14
N GLU A 65 15.94 1.90 -35.47
CA GLU A 65 16.43 2.89 -34.50
C GLU A 65 15.29 3.73 -33.94
N THR A 66 14.32 4.09 -34.79
CA THR A 66 13.12 4.83 -34.36
C THR A 66 12.32 4.03 -33.35
N LEU A 67 12.03 2.75 -33.62
CA LEU A 67 11.31 1.86 -32.69
C LEU A 67 12.03 1.76 -31.35
N LYS A 68 13.33 1.49 -31.37
CA LYS A 68 14.15 1.40 -30.15
C LYS A 68 14.12 2.67 -29.33
N ARG A 69 14.23 3.84 -29.95
CA ARG A 69 14.15 5.14 -29.27
C ARG A 69 12.76 5.37 -28.66
N LEU A 70 11.69 5.07 -29.39
CA LEU A 70 10.32 5.19 -28.88
C LEU A 70 10.12 4.31 -27.65
N LYS A 71 10.54 3.03 -27.71
CA LYS A 71 10.30 2.05 -26.64
C LYS A 71 11.19 2.24 -25.41
N ARG A 72 12.34 2.89 -25.55
CA ARG A 72 13.19 3.26 -24.42
C ARG A 72 12.74 4.54 -23.71
N HIS A 73 11.92 5.37 -24.32
CA HIS A 73 11.47 6.63 -23.74
C HIS A 73 10.18 6.43 -22.94
N SER A 74 10.20 6.74 -21.64
CA SER A 74 9.07 6.51 -20.70
C SER A 74 7.73 7.04 -21.17
N LYS A 75 7.72 8.23 -21.82
CA LYS A 75 6.50 8.88 -22.33
C LYS A 75 5.99 8.25 -23.62
N TYR A 76 6.87 7.74 -24.50
CA TYR A 76 6.50 7.28 -25.84
C TYR A 76 6.41 5.77 -25.95
N SER A 77 6.95 5.02 -25.00
CA SER A 77 6.94 3.54 -24.97
C SER A 77 5.54 2.96 -25.02
N ILE A 78 4.56 3.67 -24.48
CA ILE A 78 3.14 3.27 -24.46
C ILE A 78 2.44 3.40 -25.82
N ILE A 79 3.01 4.18 -26.77
CA ILE A 79 2.41 4.34 -28.10
C ILE A 79 2.58 3.02 -28.88
N PRO A 80 1.47 2.43 -29.36
CA PRO A 80 1.55 1.23 -30.18
C PRO A 80 2.21 1.52 -31.52
N VAL A 81 3.09 0.62 -31.95
CA VAL A 81 3.79 0.71 -33.24
C VAL A 81 3.49 -0.55 -34.04
N ILE A 82 2.91 -0.36 -35.21
CA ILE A 82 2.75 -1.43 -36.22
C ILE A 82 3.80 -1.19 -37.29
N VAL A 83 4.63 -2.21 -37.54
CA VAL A 83 5.70 -2.13 -38.53
C VAL A 83 5.18 -2.50 -39.91
N ASN A 84 5.57 -1.74 -40.95
CA ASN A 84 5.24 -2.00 -42.34
C ASN A 84 6.54 -2.14 -43.15
N SER A 85 6.97 -3.34 -43.47
CA SER A 85 8.30 -3.61 -44.03
C SER A 85 8.23 -4.43 -45.31
N SER A 86 9.19 -4.22 -46.21
CA SER A 86 9.44 -5.06 -47.39
C SER A 86 10.31 -6.29 -47.09
N ILE A 87 10.78 -6.42 -45.83
CA ILE A 87 11.58 -7.55 -45.38
C ILE A 87 10.66 -8.67 -44.90
N ASP A 88 10.72 -9.80 -45.53
CA ASP A 88 9.95 -11.01 -45.20
C ASP A 88 10.76 -12.02 -44.36
N ASP A 89 11.99 -11.69 -43.98
CA ASP A 89 12.81 -12.52 -43.12
C ASP A 89 12.23 -12.66 -41.72
N ILE A 90 11.95 -13.89 -41.33
CA ILE A 90 11.34 -14.23 -40.02
C ILE A 90 12.15 -13.71 -38.86
N HIS A 91 13.47 -13.71 -38.91
CA HIS A 91 14.33 -13.20 -37.84
C HIS A 91 14.21 -11.69 -37.67
N SER A 92 14.05 -10.95 -38.76
CA SER A 92 13.84 -9.51 -38.76
C SER A 92 12.51 -9.13 -38.12
N ILE A 93 11.45 -9.88 -38.42
CA ILE A 93 10.12 -9.75 -37.84
C ILE A 93 10.16 -10.05 -36.32
N GLU A 94 10.77 -11.17 -35.94
CA GLU A 94 10.91 -11.59 -34.55
C GLU A 94 11.64 -10.51 -33.71
N ASN A 95 12.74 -9.99 -34.23
CA ASN A 95 13.50 -8.94 -33.56
C ASN A 95 12.68 -7.65 -33.37
N THR A 96 11.90 -7.27 -34.38
CA THR A 96 11.07 -6.07 -34.32
C THR A 96 9.95 -6.20 -33.27
N LEU A 97 9.34 -7.38 -33.14
CA LEU A 97 8.35 -7.66 -32.09
C LEU A 97 9.00 -7.68 -30.70
N LYS A 98 10.21 -8.26 -30.57
CA LYS A 98 10.99 -8.22 -29.32
C LYS A 98 11.40 -6.79 -28.92
N ASP A 99 11.68 -5.93 -29.90
CA ASP A 99 11.98 -4.50 -29.68
C ASP A 99 10.73 -3.68 -29.33
N GLY A 100 9.53 -4.30 -29.28
CA GLY A 100 8.30 -3.72 -28.74
C GLY A 100 7.29 -3.24 -29.80
N ALA A 101 7.43 -3.61 -31.08
CA ALA A 101 6.32 -3.47 -32.02
C ALA A 101 5.17 -4.40 -31.60
N ILE A 102 3.92 -3.94 -31.77
CA ILE A 102 2.76 -4.75 -31.38
C ILE A 102 2.30 -5.67 -32.51
N ASP A 103 2.62 -5.31 -33.76
CA ASP A 103 2.26 -6.06 -34.94
C ASP A 103 3.09 -5.62 -36.16
N TYR A 104 2.95 -6.31 -37.28
CA TYR A 104 3.65 -5.99 -38.51
C TYR A 104 2.81 -6.29 -39.77
N PHE A 105 3.23 -5.71 -40.91
CA PHE A 105 2.81 -6.02 -42.28
C PHE A 105 4.01 -6.21 -43.18
N ILE A 106 3.83 -7.07 -44.18
CA ILE A 106 4.84 -7.32 -45.23
C ILE A 106 4.38 -6.63 -46.52
N LYS A 107 5.26 -5.87 -47.14
CA LYS A 107 5.05 -5.24 -48.46
C LYS A 107 5.45 -6.23 -49.56
N PRO A 108 4.76 -6.26 -50.74
CA PRO A 108 3.54 -5.50 -51.05
C PRO A 108 2.31 -6.07 -50.33
N LEU A 109 1.42 -5.22 -49.86
CA LEU A 109 0.18 -5.63 -49.25
C LEU A 109 -0.74 -6.27 -50.29
N SER A 110 -1.28 -7.45 -50.00
CA SER A 110 -2.32 -8.07 -50.81
C SER A 110 -3.63 -7.25 -50.75
N PRO A 111 -4.57 -7.41 -51.70
CA PRO A 111 -5.87 -6.75 -51.62
C PRO A 111 -6.63 -7.04 -50.33
N ASP A 112 -6.53 -8.24 -49.78
CA ASP A 112 -7.16 -8.65 -48.51
C ASP A 112 -6.44 -8.02 -47.31
N ASP A 113 -5.10 -7.97 -47.32
CA ASP A 113 -4.32 -7.27 -46.31
C ASP A 113 -4.68 -5.77 -46.26
N MET A 114 -4.83 -5.14 -47.43
CA MET A 114 -5.19 -3.74 -47.53
C MET A 114 -6.60 -3.44 -47.00
N ASN A 115 -7.58 -4.21 -47.40
CA ASN A 115 -8.98 -3.86 -47.16
C ASN A 115 -9.56 -4.45 -45.88
N ILE A 116 -8.97 -5.49 -45.32
CA ILE A 116 -9.49 -6.23 -44.16
C ILE A 116 -8.48 -6.22 -43.04
N ILE A 117 -7.27 -6.75 -43.25
CA ILE A 117 -6.32 -7.03 -42.17
C ILE A 117 -5.74 -5.72 -41.58
N LEU A 118 -5.27 -4.78 -42.40
CA LEU A 118 -4.68 -3.53 -41.93
C LEU A 118 -5.67 -2.70 -41.08
N PRO A 119 -6.90 -2.45 -41.54
CA PRO A 119 -7.89 -1.75 -40.73
C PRO A 119 -8.21 -2.45 -39.40
N LEU A 120 -8.29 -3.77 -39.40
CA LEU A 120 -8.57 -4.57 -38.24
C LEU A 120 -7.44 -4.48 -37.19
N LYS A 121 -6.18 -4.66 -37.63
CA LYS A 121 -5.00 -4.52 -36.75
C LYS A 121 -4.89 -3.11 -36.16
N VAL A 122 -5.09 -2.08 -36.98
CA VAL A 122 -5.07 -0.69 -36.52
C VAL A 122 -6.18 -0.42 -35.52
N LYS A 123 -7.41 -0.90 -35.78
CA LYS A 123 -8.54 -0.74 -34.85
C LYS A 123 -8.27 -1.42 -33.50
N ASN A 124 -7.76 -2.63 -33.53
CA ASN A 124 -7.44 -3.37 -32.29
C ASN A 124 -6.32 -2.67 -31.51
N ALA A 125 -5.28 -2.21 -32.19
CA ALA A 125 -4.19 -1.47 -31.55
C ALA A 125 -4.65 -0.19 -30.87
N LEU A 126 -5.51 0.59 -31.55
CA LEU A 126 -6.11 1.80 -30.98
C LEU A 126 -7.03 1.51 -29.80
N LEU A 127 -7.82 0.43 -29.86
CA LEU A 127 -8.70 0.02 -28.78
C LEU A 127 -7.89 -0.34 -27.51
N VAL A 128 -6.89 -1.21 -27.66
CA VAL A 128 -6.02 -1.60 -26.53
C VAL A 128 -5.29 -0.39 -25.95
N HIS A 129 -4.78 0.50 -26.81
CA HIS A 129 -4.13 1.73 -26.35
C HIS A 129 -5.07 2.62 -25.54
N GLN A 130 -6.31 2.78 -26.00
CA GLN A 130 -7.33 3.55 -25.28
C GLN A 130 -7.68 2.92 -23.93
N GLN A 131 -7.85 1.60 -23.89
CA GLN A 131 -8.10 0.87 -22.63
C GLN A 131 -6.95 1.07 -21.63
N ASN A 132 -5.70 0.94 -22.08
CA ASN A 132 -4.54 1.15 -21.24
C ASN A 132 -4.44 2.60 -20.71
N LYS A 133 -4.80 3.61 -21.51
CA LYS A 133 -4.88 5.00 -21.04
C LYS A 133 -5.93 5.18 -19.95
N VAL A 134 -7.11 4.59 -20.12
CA VAL A 134 -8.18 4.65 -19.10
C VAL A 134 -7.74 3.97 -17.81
N ILE A 135 -7.16 2.79 -17.90
CA ILE A 135 -6.64 2.06 -16.73
C ILE A 135 -5.56 2.86 -16.01
N ALA A 136 -4.62 3.46 -16.75
CA ALA A 136 -3.57 4.30 -16.15
C ALA A 136 -4.14 5.51 -15.42
N GLU A 137 -5.15 6.17 -15.99
CA GLU A 137 -5.80 7.32 -15.37
C GLU A 137 -6.61 6.93 -14.12
N LEU A 138 -7.36 5.82 -14.18
CA LEU A 138 -8.08 5.30 -13.01
C LEU A 138 -7.12 4.92 -11.88
N ASN A 139 -6.02 4.25 -12.22
CA ASN A 139 -5.00 3.91 -11.22
C ASN A 139 -4.39 5.17 -10.58
N ARG A 140 -4.14 6.22 -11.36
CA ARG A 140 -3.66 7.51 -10.83
C ARG A 140 -4.66 8.13 -9.85
N GLN A 141 -5.94 8.14 -10.19
CA GLN A 141 -7.00 8.67 -9.32
C GLN A 141 -7.10 7.86 -8.02
N ILE A 142 -7.11 6.54 -8.10
CA ILE A 142 -7.12 5.66 -6.93
C ILE A 142 -5.92 5.95 -6.02
N GLN A 143 -4.72 6.10 -6.58
CA GLN A 143 -3.52 6.40 -5.79
C GLN A 143 -3.59 7.78 -5.11
N GLU A 144 -4.18 8.78 -5.76
CA GLU A 144 -4.41 10.09 -5.14
C GLU A 144 -5.43 10.03 -3.99
N GLU A 145 -6.53 9.29 -4.15
CA GLU A 145 -7.52 9.08 -3.09
C GLU A 145 -6.92 8.33 -1.90
N LEU A 146 -6.17 7.25 -2.15
CA LEU A 146 -5.44 6.51 -1.12
C LEU A 146 -4.45 7.40 -0.36
N LYS A 147 -3.72 8.26 -1.07
CA LYS A 147 -2.80 9.22 -0.44
C LYS A 147 -3.53 10.20 0.48
N ASN A 148 -4.69 10.69 0.08
CA ASN A 148 -5.49 11.61 0.88
C ASN A 148 -6.07 10.91 2.12
N ALA A 149 -6.58 9.68 1.97
CA ALA A 149 -7.08 8.88 3.08
C ALA A 149 -5.97 8.55 4.09
N ASN A 150 -4.78 8.18 3.61
CA ASN A 150 -3.61 7.92 4.45
C ASN A 150 -3.17 9.19 5.22
N ALA A 151 -3.17 10.35 4.57
CA ALA A 151 -2.87 11.62 5.23
C ALA A 151 -3.86 11.91 6.36
N PHE A 152 -5.15 11.58 6.20
CA PHE A 152 -6.16 11.73 7.24
C PHE A 152 -5.90 10.79 8.43
N VAL A 153 -5.62 9.51 8.18
CA VAL A 153 -5.28 8.54 9.26
C VAL A 153 -4.03 8.98 10.02
N ASN A 154 -2.99 9.44 9.31
CA ASN A 154 -1.74 9.90 9.94
C ASN A 154 -1.94 11.12 10.86
N ILE A 155 -2.94 11.99 10.62
CA ILE A 155 -3.27 13.10 11.53
C ILE A 155 -3.82 12.57 12.88
N MET A 156 -4.39 11.37 12.87
CA MET A 156 -4.96 10.75 14.07
C MET A 156 -3.92 10.05 14.95
N LEU A 157 -2.71 9.77 14.44
CA LEU A 157 -1.66 9.12 15.21
C LEU A 157 -1.11 10.10 16.28
N PRO A 158 -0.78 9.62 17.49
CA PRO A 158 -0.23 10.47 18.55
C PRO A 158 1.16 10.98 18.16
N LYS A 159 1.49 12.18 18.63
CA LYS A 159 2.83 12.76 18.49
C LYS A 159 3.61 12.56 19.78
N SER A 160 4.87 12.15 19.66
CA SER A 160 5.74 11.78 20.79
C SER A 160 6.04 12.89 21.80
N ASP A 161 5.82 14.16 21.47
CA ASP A 161 6.32 15.29 22.27
C ASP A 161 5.33 15.86 23.30
N ASP A 162 4.14 15.29 23.46
CA ASP A 162 3.03 15.91 24.18
C ASP A 162 2.86 15.45 25.64
N PHE A 163 3.75 14.58 26.18
CA PHE A 163 3.55 13.96 27.50
C PHE A 163 4.56 14.43 28.55
N LYS A 164 4.06 14.82 29.72
CA LYS A 164 4.90 15.29 30.82
C LYS A 164 5.52 14.16 31.66
N ALA A 165 4.73 13.11 31.90
CA ALA A 165 5.11 12.03 32.82
C ALA A 165 5.81 10.84 32.12
N VAL A 166 5.64 10.70 30.81
CA VAL A 166 6.21 9.58 30.05
C VAL A 166 6.88 10.06 28.77
N GLU A 167 7.78 9.24 28.26
CA GLU A 167 8.32 9.32 26.90
C GLU A 167 7.65 8.24 26.06
N THR A 168 7.24 8.57 24.84
CA THR A 168 6.66 7.62 23.91
C THR A 168 7.52 7.47 22.66
N PHE A 169 7.76 6.24 22.25
CA PHE A 169 8.47 5.90 21.04
C PHE A 169 7.56 5.04 20.20
N ILE A 170 7.41 5.39 18.92
CA ILE A 170 6.39 4.78 18.05
C ILE A 170 7.04 4.40 16.73
N LYS A 171 6.75 3.19 16.27
CA LYS A 171 7.05 2.72 14.93
C LYS A 171 5.80 2.14 14.31
N TYR A 172 5.43 2.64 13.13
CA TYR A 172 4.27 2.18 12.39
C TYR A 172 4.62 1.92 10.94
N GLN A 173 4.27 0.75 10.43
CA GLN A 173 4.48 0.34 9.05
C GLN A 173 3.21 -0.32 8.53
N PRO A 174 2.36 0.42 7.79
CA PRO A 174 1.17 -0.17 7.18
C PRO A 174 1.54 -1.10 6.02
N SER A 175 0.81 -2.19 5.87
CA SER A 175 0.99 -3.20 4.81
C SER A 175 0.60 -2.68 3.43
N MET A 176 -0.50 -1.94 3.32
CA MET A 176 -1.09 -1.45 2.07
C MET A 176 -1.35 0.06 2.04
N GLY A 177 -0.52 0.85 2.72
CA GLY A 177 -0.62 2.31 2.72
C GLY A 177 -1.56 2.90 3.76
N ILE A 178 -2.71 2.27 4.05
CA ILE A 178 -3.63 2.60 5.16
C ILE A 178 -3.81 1.32 5.95
N GLY A 179 -3.52 1.38 7.26
CA GLY A 179 -3.62 0.21 8.13
C GLY A 179 -4.80 0.25 9.07
N GLY A 180 -5.17 -0.94 9.59
CA GLY A 180 -6.18 -1.16 10.62
C GLY A 180 -5.64 -0.97 12.02
N ASP A 181 -4.32 -1.07 12.21
CA ASP A 181 -3.68 -0.88 13.49
C ASP A 181 -3.89 0.52 14.05
N PHE A 182 -4.23 0.55 15.30
CA PHE A 182 -4.47 1.79 16.05
C PHE A 182 -3.59 1.84 17.30
N PHE A 183 -3.05 3.00 17.59
CA PHE A 183 -2.43 3.31 18.86
C PHE A 183 -2.68 4.77 19.23
N ASP A 184 -2.87 5.02 20.52
CA ASP A 184 -3.04 6.38 21.03
C ASP A 184 -2.52 6.45 22.48
N CYS A 185 -2.10 7.65 22.86
CA CYS A 185 -1.65 7.94 24.23
C CYS A 185 -2.16 9.32 24.63
N VAL A 186 -2.66 9.45 25.85
CA VAL A 186 -3.30 10.67 26.35
C VAL A 186 -2.91 10.92 27.79
N GLU A 187 -2.39 12.09 28.10
CA GLU A 187 -2.26 12.57 29.48
C GLU A 187 -3.49 13.40 29.86
N LYS A 188 -4.20 12.96 30.91
CA LYS A 188 -5.38 13.67 31.44
C LYS A 188 -5.43 13.55 32.94
N ASN A 189 -5.46 14.70 33.65
CA ASN A 189 -5.55 14.77 35.09
C ASN A 189 -4.51 13.92 35.86
N ASN A 190 -3.25 14.01 35.46
CA ASN A 190 -2.12 13.23 35.99
C ASN A 190 -2.24 11.70 35.81
N ARG A 191 -3.06 11.27 34.88
CA ARG A 191 -3.14 9.88 34.42
C ARG A 191 -2.70 9.81 32.95
N ILE A 192 -1.98 8.76 32.62
CA ILE A 192 -1.62 8.45 31.24
C ILE A 192 -2.49 7.30 30.79
N TYR A 193 -3.33 7.53 29.80
CA TYR A 193 -4.10 6.49 29.13
C TYR A 193 -3.45 6.16 27.79
N PHE A 194 -3.33 4.89 27.50
CA PHE A 194 -2.82 4.45 26.21
C PHE A 194 -3.53 3.20 25.74
N MET A 195 -3.61 3.04 24.43
CA MET A 195 -4.26 1.91 23.81
C MET A 195 -3.51 1.52 22.54
N VAL A 196 -3.35 0.22 22.33
CA VAL A 196 -3.00 -0.39 21.06
C VAL A 196 -4.15 -1.31 20.68
N ALA A 197 -4.56 -1.28 19.44
CA ALA A 197 -5.60 -2.13 18.89
C ALA A 197 -5.26 -2.53 17.45
N ASP A 198 -5.72 -3.69 17.05
CA ASP A 198 -5.61 -4.20 15.70
C ASP A 198 -6.99 -4.58 15.19
N VAL A 199 -7.43 -3.90 14.15
CA VAL A 199 -8.75 -4.08 13.54
C VAL A 199 -8.64 -5.09 12.40
N THR A 200 -9.49 -6.10 12.42
CA THR A 200 -9.52 -7.15 11.37
C THR A 200 -9.60 -6.58 9.96
N GLY A 201 -8.72 -7.05 9.09
CA GLY A 201 -8.63 -6.61 7.69
C GLY A 201 -7.58 -5.52 7.45
N HIS A 202 -7.46 -5.06 6.23
CA HIS A 202 -6.46 -4.07 5.81
C HIS A 202 -7.04 -3.05 4.82
N GLY A 203 -6.32 -1.97 4.62
CA GLY A 203 -6.70 -0.93 3.66
C GLY A 203 -7.71 0.09 4.20
N ILE A 204 -8.49 0.71 3.31
CA ILE A 204 -9.35 1.86 3.64
C ILE A 204 -10.39 1.52 4.72
N ALA A 205 -11.05 0.36 4.60
CA ALA A 205 -12.09 -0.04 5.54
C ALA A 205 -11.52 -0.21 6.96
N ALA A 206 -10.40 -0.90 7.11
CA ALA A 206 -9.71 -1.05 8.39
C ALA A 206 -9.23 0.30 8.96
N GLY A 207 -8.70 1.20 8.12
CA GLY A 207 -8.32 2.55 8.53
C GLY A 207 -9.49 3.42 8.98
N MET A 208 -10.67 3.26 8.38
CA MET A 208 -11.89 3.90 8.87
C MET A 208 -12.30 3.34 10.23
N ALA A 209 -12.26 2.03 10.39
CA ALA A 209 -12.59 1.35 11.65
C ALA A 209 -11.61 1.74 12.76
N SER A 210 -10.31 1.80 12.51
CA SER A 210 -9.31 2.27 13.48
C SER A 210 -9.56 3.73 13.92
N SER A 211 -10.04 4.57 13.00
CA SER A 211 -10.46 5.94 13.33
C SER A 211 -11.65 5.97 14.30
N MET A 212 -12.59 5.03 14.15
CA MET A 212 -13.72 4.88 15.08
C MET A 212 -13.27 4.37 16.45
N VAL A 213 -12.35 3.40 16.47
CA VAL A 213 -11.71 2.94 17.73
C VAL A 213 -11.12 4.12 18.51
N LYS A 214 -10.41 5.03 17.80
CA LYS A 214 -9.89 6.25 18.44
C LYS A 214 -10.96 7.11 19.08
N ILE A 215 -12.07 7.35 18.38
CA ILE A 215 -13.17 8.18 18.89
C ILE A 215 -13.79 7.51 20.13
N LEU A 216 -14.02 6.20 20.09
CA LEU A 216 -14.56 5.45 21.22
C LEU A 216 -13.62 5.47 22.42
N PHE A 217 -12.32 5.25 22.20
CA PHE A 217 -11.30 5.35 23.24
C PHE A 217 -11.28 6.74 23.88
N ARG A 218 -11.22 7.80 23.06
CA ARG A 218 -11.20 9.19 23.56
C ARG A 218 -12.47 9.55 24.34
N LYS A 219 -13.62 9.06 23.93
CA LYS A 219 -14.90 9.19 24.66
C LYS A 219 -14.86 8.41 25.98
N GLY A 220 -14.35 7.17 25.99
CA GLY A 220 -14.26 6.34 27.18
C GLY A 220 -13.44 6.97 28.30
N ILE A 221 -12.30 7.60 27.96
CA ILE A 221 -11.44 8.27 28.95
C ILE A 221 -11.95 9.66 29.39
N GLU A 222 -13.10 10.13 28.91
CA GLU A 222 -13.71 11.36 29.43
C GLU A 222 -14.18 11.18 30.88
N ASN A 223 -14.67 10.00 31.21
CA ASN A 223 -15.06 9.67 32.58
C ASN A 223 -13.86 9.10 33.35
N LEU A 224 -13.21 9.95 34.14
CA LEU A 224 -12.01 9.64 34.90
C LEU A 224 -12.21 8.64 36.06
N SER A 225 -13.45 8.30 36.41
CA SER A 225 -13.73 7.31 37.46
C SER A 225 -13.64 5.87 36.95
N LEU A 226 -13.66 5.68 35.61
CA LEU A 226 -13.64 4.35 35.02
C LEU A 226 -12.23 3.74 35.04
N LYS A 227 -12.21 2.43 35.30
CA LYS A 227 -11.03 1.58 35.15
C LYS A 227 -10.91 1.06 33.72
N PRO A 228 -9.74 0.54 33.30
CA PRO A 228 -9.53 0.03 31.94
C PRO A 228 -10.61 -0.93 31.44
N HIS A 229 -11.04 -1.92 32.25
CA HIS A 229 -12.09 -2.86 31.84
C HIS A 229 -13.42 -2.17 31.55
N GLU A 230 -13.84 -1.20 32.39
CA GLU A 230 -15.09 -0.49 32.22
C GLU A 230 -15.09 0.38 30.95
N ILE A 231 -13.92 0.92 30.58
CA ILE A 231 -13.73 1.64 29.32
C ILE A 231 -13.90 0.70 28.14
N LEU A 232 -13.23 -0.48 28.13
CA LEU A 232 -13.36 -1.47 27.07
C LEU A 232 -14.80 -1.96 26.94
N GLU A 233 -15.47 -2.30 28.05
CA GLU A 233 -16.90 -2.70 28.05
C GLU A 233 -17.81 -1.60 27.49
N GLY A 234 -17.56 -0.35 27.85
CA GLY A 234 -18.29 0.80 27.32
C GLY A 234 -18.07 1.01 25.83
N MET A 235 -16.82 0.84 25.36
CA MET A 235 -16.50 0.86 23.92
C MET A 235 -17.21 -0.28 23.21
N ASN A 236 -17.16 -1.50 23.74
CA ASN A 236 -17.81 -2.67 23.14
C ASN A 236 -19.33 -2.47 23.01
N ARG A 237 -20.01 -2.02 24.06
CA ARG A 237 -21.46 -1.67 24.00
C ARG A 237 -21.75 -0.62 22.93
N SER A 238 -20.91 0.43 22.84
CA SER A 238 -21.09 1.47 21.81
C SER A 238 -20.95 0.92 20.39
N ILE A 239 -20.14 -0.10 20.18
CA ILE A 239 -20.03 -0.78 18.87
C ILE A 239 -21.35 -1.42 18.51
N PHE A 240 -21.93 -2.23 19.40
CA PHE A 240 -23.24 -2.88 19.16
C PHE A 240 -24.41 -1.90 19.09
N GLU A 241 -24.34 -0.75 19.80
CA GLU A 241 -25.36 0.28 19.75
C GLU A 241 -25.35 1.08 18.44
N TYR A 242 -24.18 1.38 17.89
CA TYR A 242 -24.03 2.26 16.72
C TYR A 242 -23.94 1.53 15.39
N PHE A 243 -23.62 0.24 15.40
CA PHE A 243 -23.51 -0.57 14.20
C PHE A 243 -24.62 -1.64 14.18
N ASP A 244 -25.41 -1.63 13.11
CA ASP A 244 -26.43 -2.65 12.89
C ASP A 244 -25.78 -3.89 12.26
N PHE A 245 -25.48 -4.89 13.07
CA PHE A 245 -24.90 -6.16 12.64
C PHE A 245 -25.96 -7.15 12.11
N ALA A 246 -27.04 -6.66 11.47
CA ALA A 246 -28.14 -7.47 10.95
C ALA A 246 -27.77 -8.43 9.79
N GLY A 247 -26.49 -8.68 9.53
CA GLY A 247 -25.97 -9.62 8.53
C GLY A 247 -24.87 -10.53 9.06
N ASP A 248 -24.60 -11.62 8.33
CA ASP A 248 -23.57 -12.62 8.67
C ASP A 248 -22.11 -12.06 8.62
N ASP A 249 -21.92 -10.83 8.17
CA ASP A 249 -20.63 -10.18 7.99
C ASP A 249 -20.39 -9.11 9.05
N ASN A 250 -20.01 -9.51 10.26
CA ASN A 250 -19.54 -8.58 11.30
C ASN A 250 -18.09 -8.18 11.02
N TYR A 251 -17.89 -7.03 10.38
CA TYR A 251 -16.55 -6.53 10.01
C TYR A 251 -15.89 -5.64 11.08
N PHE A 252 -16.50 -5.45 12.24
CA PHE A 252 -15.97 -4.55 13.28
C PHE A 252 -15.48 -5.33 14.51
N VAL A 253 -14.61 -6.31 14.26
CA VAL A 253 -13.92 -7.06 15.31
C VAL A 253 -12.47 -6.59 15.39
N PHE A 254 -11.95 -6.39 16.61
CA PHE A 254 -10.58 -5.98 16.81
C PHE A 254 -10.02 -6.47 18.16
N THR A 255 -8.71 -6.59 18.23
CA THR A 255 -7.99 -6.78 19.49
C THR A 255 -7.66 -5.43 20.12
N ALA A 256 -7.56 -5.36 21.44
CA ALA A 256 -7.18 -4.14 22.12
C ALA A 256 -6.45 -4.41 23.43
N PHE A 257 -5.43 -3.59 23.71
CA PHE A 257 -4.83 -3.47 25.02
C PHE A 257 -5.00 -2.02 25.49
N LEU A 258 -5.65 -1.83 26.63
CA LEU A 258 -5.85 -0.52 27.24
C LEU A 258 -5.12 -0.45 28.57
N GLY A 259 -4.18 0.48 28.66
CA GLY A 259 -3.42 0.80 29.87
C GLY A 259 -3.73 2.17 30.43
N MET A 260 -3.67 2.30 31.75
CA MET A 260 -3.77 3.55 32.49
C MET A 260 -2.68 3.60 33.56
N ILE A 261 -1.79 4.56 33.48
CA ILE A 261 -0.79 4.81 34.53
C ILE A 261 -1.31 5.92 35.43
N GLU A 262 -1.40 5.61 36.72
CA GLU A 262 -1.74 6.55 37.79
C GLU A 262 -0.69 6.47 38.90
N GLY A 263 0.08 7.54 39.10
CA GLY A 263 1.25 7.52 39.97
C GLY A 263 2.29 6.50 39.48
N GLU A 264 2.66 5.56 40.35
CA GLU A 264 3.61 4.48 40.07
C GLU A 264 2.90 3.13 39.80
N THR A 265 1.67 3.16 39.29
CA THR A 265 0.91 1.94 39.04
C THR A 265 0.33 1.94 37.61
N LEU A 266 0.60 0.87 36.87
CA LEU A 266 -0.08 0.53 35.63
C LEU A 266 -1.34 -0.27 35.96
N TYR A 267 -2.49 0.23 35.59
CA TYR A 267 -3.76 -0.50 35.50
C TYR A 267 -4.01 -0.84 34.04
N TYR A 268 -4.43 -2.08 33.73
CA TYR A 268 -4.64 -2.48 32.34
C TYR A 268 -5.74 -3.52 32.20
N ALA A 269 -6.29 -3.59 30.98
CA ALA A 269 -7.19 -4.64 30.54
C ALA A 269 -6.84 -5.04 29.09
N ASN A 270 -6.90 -6.33 28.81
CA ASN A 270 -6.57 -6.90 27.50
C ASN A 270 -7.81 -7.53 26.85
N ALA A 271 -8.05 -7.21 25.60
CA ALA A 271 -9.07 -7.76 24.74
C ALA A 271 -8.44 -8.48 23.54
N GLY A 272 -7.66 -9.54 23.79
CA GLY A 272 -7.07 -10.40 22.76
C GLY A 272 -5.81 -9.87 22.08
N GLN A 273 -5.22 -8.76 22.55
CA GLN A 273 -3.98 -8.22 22.01
C GLN A 273 -2.77 -9.07 22.44
N PRO A 274 -1.68 -9.16 21.62
CA PRO A 274 -0.41 -9.74 22.05
C PRO A 274 0.08 -9.16 23.38
N TYR A 275 0.73 -10.00 24.19
CA TYR A 275 1.14 -9.62 25.52
C TYR A 275 2.22 -8.54 25.53
N PRO A 276 1.98 -7.38 26.16
CA PRO A 276 3.02 -6.38 26.32
C PRO A 276 4.20 -6.88 27.11
N ILE A 277 5.38 -6.35 26.83
CA ILE A 277 6.62 -6.68 27.55
C ILE A 277 7.02 -5.46 28.37
N ILE A 278 7.23 -5.64 29.69
CA ILE A 278 7.74 -4.60 30.56
C ILE A 278 9.25 -4.83 30.78
N TYR A 279 10.03 -3.76 30.52
CA TYR A 279 11.42 -3.67 30.91
C TYR A 279 11.54 -2.96 32.26
N ARG A 280 12.13 -3.63 33.24
CA ARG A 280 12.43 -3.10 34.58
C ARG A 280 13.80 -2.44 34.58
N ASP A 281 13.84 -1.13 34.80
CA ASP A 281 15.10 -0.37 34.79
C ASP A 281 16.04 -0.79 35.94
N ALA A 282 15.52 -1.02 37.13
CA ALA A 282 16.34 -1.39 38.30
C ALA A 282 17.02 -2.76 38.17
N SER A 283 16.29 -3.77 37.69
CA SER A 283 16.80 -5.16 37.58
C SER A 283 17.34 -5.52 36.21
N LYS A 284 17.17 -4.65 35.21
CA LYS A 284 17.51 -4.90 33.78
C LYS A 284 16.88 -6.19 33.24
N SER A 285 15.67 -6.50 33.69
CA SER A 285 14.92 -7.71 33.34
C SER A 285 13.65 -7.37 32.57
N LEU A 286 13.20 -8.35 31.78
CA LEU A 286 11.94 -8.29 31.06
C LEU A 286 10.93 -9.25 31.68
N PHE A 287 9.65 -8.92 31.59
CA PHE A 287 8.56 -9.86 31.81
C PHE A 287 7.35 -9.53 30.95
N GLU A 288 6.59 -10.55 30.58
CA GLU A 288 5.37 -10.41 29.79
C GLU A 288 4.16 -10.15 30.70
N VAL A 289 3.27 -9.31 30.22
CA VAL A 289 2.00 -8.98 30.87
C VAL A 289 0.93 -9.96 30.38
N ASN A 290 0.86 -11.13 31.00
CA ASN A 290 -0.01 -12.23 30.60
C ASN A 290 -1.45 -12.03 31.10
N GLN A 291 -2.32 -11.50 30.24
CA GLN A 291 -3.76 -11.41 30.47
C GLN A 291 -4.49 -11.71 29.18
N ASN A 292 -5.41 -12.68 29.21
CA ASN A 292 -6.27 -13.02 28.09
C ASN A 292 -7.61 -12.25 28.18
N GLY A 293 -8.24 -12.03 27.02
CA GLY A 293 -9.57 -11.43 26.92
C GLY A 293 -10.23 -11.80 25.61
N PHE A 294 -11.55 -11.58 25.54
CA PHE A 294 -12.30 -11.72 24.30
C PHE A 294 -12.05 -10.53 23.38
N LEU A 295 -12.17 -10.76 22.07
CA LEU A 295 -12.05 -9.68 21.09
C LEU A 295 -13.23 -8.69 21.22
N MET A 296 -12.93 -7.45 20.96
CA MET A 296 -13.93 -6.38 20.87
C MET A 296 -14.84 -6.59 19.65
N GLY A 297 -16.14 -6.29 19.80
CA GLY A 297 -17.13 -6.43 18.73
C GLY A 297 -17.58 -7.87 18.42
N MET A 298 -17.05 -8.87 19.16
CA MET A 298 -17.42 -10.28 18.93
C MET A 298 -18.65 -10.72 19.75
N ILE A 299 -18.76 -10.24 20.96
CA ILE A 299 -19.86 -10.58 21.90
C ILE A 299 -20.34 -9.29 22.54
N GLU A 300 -21.65 -9.02 22.52
CA GLU A 300 -22.22 -7.77 23.04
C GLU A 300 -21.98 -7.59 24.55
N ASP A 301 -22.37 -8.57 25.34
CA ASP A 301 -22.26 -8.55 26.79
C ASP A 301 -20.93 -9.19 27.28
N VAL A 302 -19.80 -8.76 26.72
CA VAL A 302 -18.48 -9.19 27.17
C VAL A 302 -18.06 -8.46 28.44
N THR A 303 -17.36 -9.17 29.35
CA THR A 303 -16.71 -8.58 30.53
C THR A 303 -15.21 -8.73 30.43
N PHE A 304 -14.51 -7.69 30.91
CA PHE A 304 -13.05 -7.69 31.02
C PHE A 304 -12.64 -7.53 32.49
N GLU A 305 -11.36 -7.77 32.76
CA GLU A 305 -10.80 -7.57 34.09
C GLU A 305 -9.71 -6.50 34.06
N THR A 306 -9.60 -5.71 35.12
CA THR A 306 -8.47 -4.80 35.32
C THR A 306 -7.48 -5.42 36.25
N GLU A 307 -6.24 -5.58 35.81
CA GLU A 307 -5.09 -5.92 36.63
C GLU A 307 -4.24 -4.69 36.92
N ALA A 308 -3.31 -4.82 37.89
CA ALA A 308 -2.43 -3.73 38.31
C ALA A 308 -1.00 -4.23 38.49
N ILE A 309 -0.04 -3.44 38.00
CA ILE A 309 1.40 -3.70 38.12
C ILE A 309 2.07 -2.43 38.65
N PRO A 310 2.85 -2.49 39.73
CA PRO A 310 3.67 -1.35 40.16
C PRO A 310 4.78 -1.10 39.12
N LEU A 311 5.06 0.18 38.84
CA LEU A 311 6.11 0.64 37.96
C LEU A 311 7.05 1.58 38.72
N ASP A 312 8.33 1.51 38.39
CA ASP A 312 9.34 2.43 38.90
C ASP A 312 9.75 3.44 37.80
N ALA A 313 10.34 4.54 38.21
CA ALA A 313 10.90 5.53 37.27
C ALA A 313 11.97 4.88 36.38
N GLY A 314 11.87 5.06 35.08
CA GLY A 314 12.73 4.44 34.08
C GLY A 314 12.21 3.10 33.53
N ASP A 315 11.21 2.49 34.18
CA ASP A 315 10.55 1.32 33.61
C ASP A 315 9.86 1.67 32.27
N SER A 316 9.78 0.71 31.36
CA SER A 316 9.15 0.94 30.07
C SER A 316 8.31 -0.25 29.62
N ILE A 317 7.23 0.03 28.91
CA ILE A 317 6.24 -0.91 28.40
C ILE A 317 6.34 -0.96 26.90
N PHE A 318 6.60 -2.12 26.31
CA PHE A 318 6.59 -2.35 24.87
C PHE A 318 5.29 -3.03 24.46
N LEU A 319 4.54 -2.37 23.57
CA LEU A 319 3.30 -2.84 22.99
C LEU A 319 3.53 -3.03 21.48
N TYR A 320 2.91 -4.04 20.89
CA TYR A 320 3.04 -4.38 19.48
C TYR A 320 1.80 -5.11 18.97
N THR A 321 1.58 -5.05 17.66
CA THR A 321 0.53 -5.82 16.97
C THR A 321 1.10 -7.10 16.38
N ASP A 322 0.23 -8.05 16.04
CA ASP A 322 0.64 -9.35 15.56
C ASP A 322 1.23 -9.33 14.14
N GLY A 323 0.99 -8.26 13.37
CA GLY A 323 1.63 -8.05 12.07
C GLY A 323 3.15 -8.08 12.10
N LEU A 324 3.77 -7.89 13.29
CA LEU A 324 5.22 -8.03 13.45
C LEU A 324 5.71 -9.46 13.14
N PHE A 325 4.91 -10.49 13.44
CA PHE A 325 5.28 -11.90 13.30
C PHE A 325 4.31 -12.73 12.45
N CYS A 326 3.09 -12.25 12.16
CA CYS A 326 2.13 -12.97 11.32
C CYS A 326 2.59 -13.11 9.88
N THR A 327 2.44 -14.32 9.33
CA THR A 327 2.82 -14.67 7.93
C THR A 327 1.62 -14.90 7.02
N GLY A 328 0.39 -14.57 7.45
CA GLY A 328 -0.86 -14.79 6.69
C GLY A 328 -1.41 -16.22 6.75
N GLU A 329 -0.70 -17.17 7.30
CA GLU A 329 -1.20 -18.51 7.63
C GLU A 329 -1.34 -18.60 9.15
N ALA A 330 -2.53 -18.88 9.66
CA ALA A 330 -3.00 -18.97 11.04
C ALA A 330 -2.01 -18.52 12.12
N ALA A 331 -2.42 -17.56 12.96
CA ALA A 331 -1.62 -16.95 14.04
C ALA A 331 -0.74 -18.00 14.74
N ASP A 332 0.57 -17.92 14.48
CA ASP A 332 1.52 -18.88 15.02
C ASP A 332 1.87 -18.41 16.44
N PHE A 333 1.34 -19.09 17.48
CA PHE A 333 1.68 -18.81 18.88
C PHE A 333 3.20 -18.82 19.15
N ALA A 334 3.99 -19.43 18.27
CA ALA A 334 5.45 -19.37 18.30
C ALA A 334 5.99 -17.93 18.11
N GLY A 335 5.28 -17.06 17.39
CA GLY A 335 5.72 -15.69 17.12
C GLY A 335 5.82 -14.82 18.37
N TRP A 336 4.94 -14.99 19.35
CA TRP A 336 5.00 -14.24 20.61
C TRP A 336 6.27 -14.56 21.40
N THR A 337 6.63 -15.84 21.50
CA THR A 337 7.88 -16.27 22.13
C THR A 337 9.10 -15.67 21.42
N GLU A 338 9.08 -15.62 20.09
CA GLU A 338 10.15 -14.99 19.31
C GLU A 338 10.29 -13.49 19.64
N VAL A 339 9.17 -12.74 19.78
CA VAL A 339 9.22 -11.31 20.14
C VAL A 339 9.88 -11.13 21.50
N TYR A 340 9.52 -11.94 22.50
CA TYR A 340 10.12 -11.87 23.84
C TYR A 340 11.62 -12.20 23.81
N GLU A 341 12.01 -13.28 23.13
CA GLU A 341 13.42 -13.69 23.03
C GLU A 341 14.28 -12.65 22.32
N ILE A 342 13.79 -12.07 21.21
CA ILE A 342 14.49 -11.02 20.48
C ILE A 342 14.58 -9.76 21.36
N SER A 343 13.49 -9.37 22.03
CA SER A 343 13.49 -8.23 22.94
C SER A 343 14.50 -8.42 24.08
N ASN A 344 14.60 -9.62 24.64
CA ASN A 344 15.57 -9.91 25.68
C ASN A 344 17.03 -9.87 25.18
N ASN A 345 17.27 -10.25 23.93
CA ASN A 345 18.59 -10.13 23.31
C ASN A 345 18.95 -8.65 23.03
N LEU A 346 17.97 -7.82 22.70
CA LEU A 346 18.12 -6.41 22.40
C LEU A 346 17.93 -5.48 23.62
N LYS A 347 17.77 -6.02 24.85
CA LYS A 347 17.46 -5.20 26.05
C LYS A 347 18.46 -4.10 26.36
N GLY A 348 19.72 -4.26 25.98
CA GLY A 348 20.75 -3.24 26.12
C GLY A 348 20.44 -2.02 25.21
N VAL A 349 20.08 -2.27 23.96
CA VAL A 349 19.66 -1.23 23.00
C VAL A 349 18.38 -0.57 23.48
N TRP A 350 17.41 -1.34 23.96
CA TRP A 350 16.17 -0.82 24.52
C TRP A 350 16.41 0.17 25.68
N TYR A 351 17.32 -0.20 26.59
CA TYR A 351 17.68 0.68 27.71
C TYR A 351 18.31 2.00 27.26
N GLU A 352 19.29 1.93 26.35
CA GLU A 352 20.05 3.10 25.89
C GLU A 352 19.21 3.98 24.96
N ASN A 353 18.53 3.37 23.98
CA ASN A 353 17.77 4.08 22.96
C ASN A 353 16.54 3.28 22.52
N PRO A 354 15.34 3.53 23.08
CA PRO A 354 14.13 2.81 22.70
C PRO A 354 13.72 2.97 21.23
N SER A 355 14.04 4.10 20.61
CA SER A 355 13.75 4.29 19.18
C SER A 355 14.60 3.35 18.32
N GLU A 356 15.88 3.20 18.65
CA GLU A 356 16.79 2.27 17.98
C GLU A 356 16.37 0.81 18.21
N PHE A 357 15.90 0.49 19.43
CA PHE A 357 15.33 -0.83 19.70
C PHE A 357 14.14 -1.15 18.77
N LEU A 358 13.23 -0.20 18.53
CA LEU A 358 12.11 -0.41 17.61
C LEU A 358 12.58 -0.61 16.15
N ASP A 359 13.65 0.05 15.75
CA ASP A 359 14.23 -0.14 14.41
C ASP A 359 14.93 -1.50 14.30
N GLU A 360 15.70 -1.90 15.30
CA GLU A 360 16.42 -3.18 15.34
C GLU A 360 15.47 -4.39 15.39
N ILE A 361 14.43 -4.36 16.24
CA ILE A 361 13.47 -5.46 16.31
C ILE A 361 12.72 -5.62 14.99
N LEU A 362 12.30 -4.53 14.37
CA LEU A 362 11.67 -4.57 13.05
C LEU A 362 12.60 -5.16 11.99
N TYR A 363 13.86 -4.74 11.99
CA TYR A 363 14.88 -5.26 11.08
C TYR A 363 15.12 -6.76 11.26
N VAL A 364 15.19 -7.24 12.51
CA VAL A 364 15.33 -8.69 12.80
C VAL A 364 14.15 -9.46 12.21
N PHE A 365 12.90 -9.00 12.42
CA PHE A 365 11.73 -9.65 11.84
C PHE A 365 11.72 -9.60 10.30
N GLN A 366 12.17 -8.51 9.68
CA GLN A 366 12.36 -8.45 8.21
C GLN A 366 13.35 -9.51 7.71
N LEU A 367 14.43 -9.76 8.45
CA LEU A 367 15.39 -10.83 8.13
C LEU A 367 14.77 -12.23 8.31
N ILE A 368 13.97 -12.43 9.35
CA ILE A 368 13.25 -13.70 9.59
C ILE A 368 12.27 -13.96 8.45
N HIS A 369 11.44 -12.99 8.09
CA HIS A 369 10.52 -13.10 6.96
C HIS A 369 11.26 -13.41 5.65
N LYS A 370 12.35 -12.69 5.38
CA LYS A 370 13.18 -12.95 4.19
C LYS A 370 13.76 -14.37 4.18
N SER A 371 14.21 -14.88 5.33
CA SER A 371 14.77 -16.23 5.44
C SER A 371 13.70 -17.31 5.21
N ARG A 372 12.47 -17.07 5.67
CA ARG A 372 11.31 -17.93 5.48
C ARG A 372 10.64 -17.77 4.12
N LYS A 373 11.13 -16.82 3.28
CA LYS A 373 10.52 -16.42 1.99
C LYS A 373 9.09 -15.89 2.12
N THR A 374 8.80 -15.26 3.25
CA THR A 374 7.56 -14.54 3.55
C THR A 374 7.82 -13.03 3.61
N PHE A 375 6.76 -12.24 3.81
CA PHE A 375 6.82 -10.79 3.99
C PHE A 375 5.73 -10.39 4.98
N PHE A 376 5.79 -9.20 5.50
CA PHE A 376 4.71 -8.68 6.33
C PHE A 376 3.41 -8.62 5.51
N THR A 377 2.42 -9.38 5.96
CA THR A 377 1.10 -9.46 5.32
C THR A 377 0.08 -8.55 5.99
N ASP A 378 0.40 -8.09 7.19
CA ASP A 378 -0.43 -7.20 7.99
C ASP A 378 0.33 -5.94 8.43
N ASP A 379 -0.40 -5.01 9.02
CA ASP A 379 0.14 -3.77 9.56
C ASP A 379 1.02 -4.05 10.78
N VAL A 380 2.09 -3.29 10.94
CA VAL A 380 2.98 -3.41 12.09
C VAL A 380 2.92 -2.11 12.89
N ALA A 381 2.37 -2.18 14.08
CA ALA A 381 2.40 -1.09 15.05
C ALA A 381 3.19 -1.49 16.29
N MET A 382 4.11 -0.63 16.69
CA MET A 382 4.93 -0.80 17.89
C MET A 382 5.00 0.49 18.68
N MET A 383 4.82 0.42 19.99
CA MET A 383 4.90 1.56 20.89
C MET A 383 5.67 1.20 22.16
N ILE A 384 6.59 2.06 22.56
CA ILE A 384 7.20 2.02 23.89
C ILE A 384 6.72 3.22 24.70
N ILE A 385 6.32 2.99 25.94
CA ILE A 385 6.01 4.01 26.93
C ILE A 385 7.03 3.87 28.05
N ARG A 386 7.87 4.87 28.27
CA ARG A 386 8.89 4.90 29.33
C ARG A 386 8.49 5.93 30.37
N LEU A 387 8.47 5.55 31.66
CA LEU A 387 8.29 6.50 32.77
C LEU A 387 9.51 7.41 32.86
N LYS A 388 9.28 8.73 32.92
CA LYS A 388 10.36 9.70 33.13
C LYS A 388 10.93 9.55 34.55
N ARG A 389 12.24 9.76 34.68
CA ARG A 389 12.98 9.73 35.95
C ARG A 389 12.77 11.00 36.73
#